data_48ca07714de0b081fe67201e179ce971
#
_entry.id   48ca07714de0b081fe67201e179ce971
#
_cell.length_a   1.000
_cell.length_b   1.000
_cell.length_c   1.000
_cell.angle_alpha   90.00
_cell.angle_beta   90.00
_cell.angle_gamma   90.00
#
_symmetry.space_group_name_H-M   'P 1'
#
loop_
_entity.id
_entity.type
_entity.pdbx_description
1 polymer ?
#
loop_
_entity_poly.entity_id
_entity_poly.type
_entity_poly.pdbx_seq_one_letter_code
_entity_poly.pdbx_strand_id
1 'polypeptide(L)'
;TISVSAFLLNRSSDLLNEVYDILRDEYDIQIEFGDIGNILAYLSIGDRPQEIERLVSALAEIKRRYHTDGTGLLSQEYIDPVVAASPQEAFYAPKKSLPLRETEGMVCSEFVMCYPPGIPILAPGERITKEILNYIEYAKAKGCSMTGPEDPEILHLNVLA
;
A
#
# COMPACT_ATOMS: atom_id res chain seq x y z
N THR A 1 7.86 7.23 -18.22
CA THR A 1 7.00 7.08 -17.02
C THR A 1 7.22 8.30 -16.15
N ILE A 2 6.20 9.09 -15.92
CA ILE A 2 6.27 10.22 -14.99
C ILE A 2 5.44 9.81 -13.78
N SER A 3 6.10 9.63 -12.65
CA SER A 3 5.43 9.45 -11.37
C SER A 3 5.02 10.82 -10.86
N VAL A 4 3.73 11.06 -10.70
CA VAL A 4 3.21 12.27 -10.08
C VAL A 4 2.84 11.89 -8.65
N SER A 5 3.73 12.19 -7.72
CA SER A 5 3.39 12.10 -6.30
C SER A 5 2.43 13.24 -5.96
N ALA A 6 1.17 12.91 -5.75
CA ALA A 6 0.16 13.89 -5.38
C ALA A 6 0.26 14.21 -3.88
N PHE A 7 0.93 15.28 -3.53
CA PHE A 7 0.98 15.89 -2.19
C PHE A 7 -0.39 16.45 -1.76
N LEU A 8 -1.47 15.72 -1.95
CA LEU A 8 -2.74 16.38 -2.02
C LEU A 8 -3.61 16.27 -0.79
N LEU A 9 -3.49 15.24 0.02
CA LEU A 9 -4.56 14.99 0.98
C LEU A 9 -4.05 14.33 2.26
N ASN A 10 -4.07 15.10 3.34
CA ASN A 10 -3.83 14.62 4.68
C ASN A 10 -5.15 14.29 5.39
N ARG A 11 -5.90 13.41 4.83
CA ARG A 11 -7.02 12.73 5.50
C ARG A 11 -6.96 11.26 5.14
N SER A 12 -7.39 10.43 6.09
CA SER A 12 -7.55 8.98 6.06
C SER A 12 -7.33 8.28 4.69
N SER A 13 -6.79 7.10 4.69
CA SER A 13 -6.54 6.22 3.53
C SER A 13 -7.72 6.12 2.54
N ASP A 14 -8.93 6.37 3.02
CA ASP A 14 -10.12 6.40 2.19
C ASP A 14 -10.02 7.42 1.04
N LEU A 15 -9.35 8.56 1.26
CA LEU A 15 -9.37 9.66 0.32
C LEU A 15 -8.49 9.46 -0.93
N LEU A 16 -7.46 8.63 -0.88
CA LEU A 16 -6.62 8.40 -2.08
C LEU A 16 -7.19 7.31 -2.97
N ASN A 17 -7.85 6.33 -2.39
CA ASN A 17 -8.75 5.46 -3.15
C ASN A 17 -9.90 6.29 -3.76
N GLU A 18 -10.45 7.26 -2.99
CA GLU A 18 -11.43 8.23 -3.49
C GLU A 18 -10.88 9.08 -4.65
N VAL A 19 -9.63 9.53 -4.62
CA VAL A 19 -9.03 10.29 -5.74
C VAL A 19 -8.98 9.46 -7.02
N TYR A 20 -8.65 8.18 -6.92
CA TYR A 20 -8.71 7.26 -8.06
C TYR A 20 -10.12 7.18 -8.62
N ASP A 21 -11.11 6.98 -7.76
CA ASP A 21 -12.52 6.88 -8.15
C ASP A 21 -13.06 8.21 -8.69
N ILE A 22 -12.74 9.34 -8.05
CA ILE A 22 -13.12 10.68 -8.51
C ILE A 22 -12.54 10.98 -9.90
N LEU A 23 -11.26 10.68 -10.14
CA LEU A 23 -10.65 10.88 -11.45
C LEU A 23 -11.34 10.06 -12.54
N ARG A 24 -11.70 8.81 -12.22
CA ARG A 24 -12.41 7.93 -13.15
C ARG A 24 -13.85 8.40 -13.38
N ASP A 25 -14.60 8.65 -12.32
CA ASP A 25 -16.05 8.80 -12.37
C ASP A 25 -16.50 10.23 -12.71
N GLU A 26 -15.76 11.26 -12.25
CA GLU A 26 -16.12 12.66 -12.48
C GLU A 26 -15.32 13.28 -13.66
N TYR A 27 -14.11 12.83 -13.90
CA TYR A 27 -13.23 13.43 -14.90
C TYR A 27 -12.96 12.53 -16.10
N ASP A 28 -13.42 11.27 -16.07
CA ASP A 28 -13.16 10.27 -17.12
C ASP A 28 -11.65 10.14 -17.37
N ILE A 29 -10.86 10.07 -16.29
CA ILE A 29 -9.41 9.91 -16.31
C ILE A 29 -9.07 8.60 -15.59
N GLN A 30 -8.56 7.64 -16.36
CA GLN A 30 -8.09 6.37 -15.82
C GLN A 30 -6.60 6.49 -15.49
N ILE A 31 -6.25 6.40 -14.21
CA ILE A 31 -4.87 6.28 -13.75
C ILE A 31 -4.52 4.81 -13.52
N GLU A 32 -3.24 4.50 -13.36
CA GLU A 32 -2.78 3.12 -13.18
C GLU A 32 -3.23 2.55 -11.84
N PHE A 33 -2.88 3.21 -10.75
CA PHE A 33 -3.38 2.88 -9.41
C PHE A 33 -3.21 4.05 -8.43
N GLY A 34 -3.88 3.91 -7.27
CA GLY A 34 -3.64 4.73 -6.10
C GLY A 34 -3.30 3.86 -4.89
N ASP A 35 -2.44 4.34 -4.02
CA ASP A 35 -2.15 3.76 -2.71
C ASP A 35 -2.47 4.75 -1.57
N ILE A 36 -2.06 4.43 -0.34
CA ILE A 36 -2.34 5.24 0.86
C ILE A 36 -1.82 6.69 0.74
N GLY A 37 -0.75 6.91 -0.02
CA GLY A 37 -0.05 8.21 -0.09
C GLY A 37 0.20 8.72 -1.50
N ASN A 38 -0.08 7.93 -2.53
CA ASN A 38 0.30 8.23 -3.90
C ASN A 38 -0.77 7.84 -4.90
N ILE A 39 -0.73 8.50 -6.05
CA ILE A 39 -1.38 8.03 -7.28
C ILE A 39 -0.31 7.87 -8.37
N LEU A 40 -0.45 6.83 -9.19
CA LEU A 40 0.40 6.60 -10.34
C LEU A 40 -0.39 6.77 -11.64
N ALA A 41 0.05 7.69 -12.46
CA ALA A 41 -0.46 7.85 -13.82
C ALA A 41 0.63 7.47 -14.83
N TYR A 42 0.25 6.74 -15.85
CA TYR A 42 1.14 6.36 -16.93
C TYR A 42 0.96 7.32 -18.10
N LEU A 43 2.02 7.99 -18.52
CA LEU A 43 2.02 8.85 -19.69
C LEU A 43 2.86 8.21 -20.81
N SER A 44 2.31 8.13 -21.98
CA SER A 44 2.90 7.49 -23.15
C SER A 44 3.12 8.48 -24.29
N ILE A 45 3.78 8.02 -25.35
CA ILE A 45 3.98 8.82 -26.58
C ILE A 45 2.65 9.11 -27.30
N GLY A 46 1.59 8.37 -26.98
CA GLY A 46 0.27 8.57 -27.56
C GLY A 46 -0.56 9.65 -26.88
N ASP A 47 -0.16 10.09 -25.70
CA ASP A 47 -0.91 11.09 -24.91
C ASP A 47 -0.63 12.51 -25.44
N ARG A 48 -1.71 13.23 -25.68
CA ARG A 48 -1.63 14.62 -26.14
C ARG A 48 -1.48 15.60 -24.97
N PRO A 49 -0.88 16.78 -25.18
CA PRO A 49 -0.76 17.80 -24.14
C PRO A 49 -2.08 18.12 -23.43
N GLN A 50 -3.20 18.14 -24.16
CA GLN A 50 -4.52 18.43 -23.62
C GLN A 50 -4.97 17.40 -22.57
N GLU A 51 -4.58 16.15 -22.74
CA GLU A 51 -4.92 15.06 -21.78
C GLU A 51 -4.12 15.23 -20.49
N ILE A 52 -2.87 15.64 -20.60
CA ILE A 52 -2.02 15.95 -19.45
C ILE A 52 -2.55 17.19 -18.70
N GLU A 53 -2.92 18.27 -19.43
CA GLU A 53 -3.51 19.47 -18.86
C GLU A 53 -4.84 19.16 -18.15
N ARG A 54 -5.64 18.25 -18.70
CA ARG A 54 -6.89 17.78 -18.09
C ARG A 54 -6.62 17.08 -16.75
N LEU A 55 -5.62 16.18 -16.69
CA LEU A 55 -5.22 15.52 -15.44
C LEU A 55 -4.77 16.53 -14.39
N VAL A 56 -3.89 17.48 -14.78
CA VAL A 56 -3.38 18.51 -13.85
C VAL A 56 -4.52 19.39 -13.34
N SER A 57 -5.47 19.77 -14.20
CA SER A 57 -6.63 20.58 -13.82
C SER A 57 -7.56 19.84 -12.88
N ALA A 58 -7.83 18.55 -13.13
CA ALA A 58 -8.63 17.69 -12.26
C ALA A 58 -7.98 17.57 -10.87
N LEU A 59 -6.69 17.31 -10.81
CA LEU A 59 -5.96 17.22 -9.54
C LEU A 59 -5.96 18.55 -8.77
N ALA A 60 -5.84 19.67 -9.46
CA ALA A 60 -5.92 21.00 -8.84
C ALA A 60 -7.32 21.28 -8.27
N GLU A 61 -8.37 20.81 -8.94
CA GLU A 61 -9.74 20.94 -8.44
C GLU A 61 -10.01 20.02 -7.27
N ILE A 62 -9.60 18.76 -7.34
CA ILE A 62 -9.70 17.81 -6.22
C ILE A 62 -8.97 18.37 -4.99
N LYS A 63 -7.78 18.92 -5.17
CA LYS A 63 -7.04 19.61 -4.09
C LYS A 63 -7.86 20.71 -3.45
N ARG A 64 -8.52 21.55 -4.23
CA ARG A 64 -9.35 22.65 -3.69
C ARG A 64 -10.57 22.15 -2.92
N ARG A 65 -11.20 21.07 -3.38
CA ARG A 65 -12.39 20.48 -2.72
C ARG A 65 -12.05 19.82 -1.41
N TYR A 66 -10.92 19.12 -1.35
CA TYR A 66 -10.54 18.24 -0.25
C TYR A 66 -9.31 18.73 0.53
N HIS A 67 -8.94 20.01 0.35
CA HIS A 67 -7.79 20.57 1.05
C HIS A 67 -7.98 20.52 2.56
N THR A 68 -7.00 19.96 3.26
CA THR A 68 -6.90 20.00 4.72
C THR A 68 -5.52 20.52 5.09
N ASP A 69 -5.45 21.37 6.12
CA ASP A 69 -4.19 21.95 6.63
C ASP A 69 -3.29 20.93 7.35
N GLY A 70 -3.33 19.69 6.92
CA GLY A 70 -2.50 18.63 7.48
C GLY A 70 -1.10 18.60 6.88
N THR A 71 -0.12 18.79 7.69
CA THR A 71 1.29 18.48 7.38
C THR A 71 1.52 16.99 7.50
N GLY A 72 1.40 16.24 6.44
CA GLY A 72 1.61 14.82 6.57
C GLY A 72 1.87 14.12 5.25
N LEU A 73 3.05 14.34 4.70
CA LEU A 73 3.72 13.26 4.00
C LEU A 73 3.90 12.15 5.04
N LEU A 74 3.37 10.98 4.77
CA LEU A 74 3.90 9.78 5.38
C LEU A 74 5.36 9.70 4.95
N SER A 75 6.28 10.20 5.76
CA SER A 75 7.67 9.82 5.65
C SER A 75 7.76 8.37 6.10
N GLN A 76 7.27 7.49 5.26
CA GLN A 76 7.43 6.09 5.49
C GLN A 76 8.87 5.76 5.13
N GLU A 77 9.70 5.60 6.15
CA GLU A 77 11.02 5.06 5.95
C GLU A 77 10.87 3.68 5.30
N TYR A 78 11.67 3.46 4.28
CA TYR A 78 11.75 2.14 3.64
C TYR A 78 12.17 1.12 4.70
N ILE A 79 11.34 0.10 4.90
CA ILE A 79 11.64 -1.00 5.82
C ILE A 79 12.45 -2.03 5.05
N ASP A 80 13.74 -2.13 5.38
CA ASP A 80 14.60 -3.15 4.77
C ASP A 80 14.15 -4.55 5.19
N PRO A 81 13.91 -5.46 4.23
CA PRO A 81 13.55 -6.83 4.56
C PRO A 81 14.72 -7.59 5.20
N VAL A 82 14.47 -8.26 6.30
CA VAL A 82 15.45 -9.13 6.96
C VAL A 82 15.23 -10.57 6.50
N VAL A 83 15.90 -10.97 5.45
CA VAL A 83 15.77 -12.32 4.87
C VAL A 83 16.49 -13.33 5.77
N ALA A 84 15.75 -14.32 6.28
CA ALA A 84 16.23 -15.40 7.16
C ALA A 84 16.24 -16.77 6.47
N ALA A 85 15.37 -16.99 5.48
CA ALA A 85 15.29 -18.19 4.66
C ALA A 85 14.83 -17.82 3.25
N SER A 86 15.02 -18.71 2.29
CA SER A 86 14.45 -18.50 0.96
C SER A 86 12.91 -18.58 1.01
N PRO A 87 12.19 -17.83 0.15
CA PRO A 87 10.73 -17.91 0.10
C PRO A 87 10.22 -19.35 -0.12
N GLN A 88 10.88 -20.13 -0.93
CA GLN A 88 10.52 -21.52 -1.19
C GLN A 88 10.65 -22.40 0.06
N GLU A 89 11.78 -22.28 0.77
CA GLU A 89 12.00 -23.04 2.01
C GLU A 89 10.95 -22.68 3.06
N ALA A 90 10.70 -21.37 3.27
CA ALA A 90 9.75 -20.90 4.25
C ALA A 90 8.30 -21.28 3.91
N PHE A 91 7.94 -21.30 2.63
CA PHE A 91 6.58 -21.64 2.20
C PHE A 91 6.24 -23.12 2.45
N TYR A 92 7.20 -24.01 2.24
CA TYR A 92 7.02 -25.48 2.41
C TYR A 92 7.42 -26.01 3.78
N ALA A 93 8.05 -25.21 4.63
CA ALA A 93 8.44 -25.61 5.97
C ALA A 93 7.23 -25.86 6.89
N PRO A 94 7.39 -26.66 7.95
CA PRO A 94 6.41 -26.73 9.02
C PRO A 94 6.12 -25.35 9.59
N LYS A 95 4.85 -25.02 9.73
CA LYS A 95 4.39 -23.71 10.19
C LYS A 95 3.43 -23.80 11.35
N LYS A 96 3.34 -22.74 12.12
CA LYS A 96 2.38 -22.56 13.21
C LYS A 96 1.73 -21.21 13.08
N SER A 97 0.45 -21.13 13.43
CA SER A 97 -0.30 -19.87 13.46
C SER A 97 -0.20 -19.25 14.86
N LEU A 98 0.14 -17.97 14.93
CA LEU A 98 0.25 -17.22 16.16
C LEU A 98 -0.47 -15.87 16.05
N PRO A 99 -0.97 -15.31 17.17
CA PRO A 99 -1.48 -13.96 17.18
C PRO A 99 -0.46 -12.97 16.62
N LEU A 100 -0.90 -12.02 15.80
CA LEU A 100 -0.03 -11.10 15.04
C LEU A 100 1.08 -10.48 15.92
N ARG A 101 0.74 -9.99 17.11
CA ARG A 101 1.72 -9.38 18.03
C ARG A 101 2.75 -10.34 18.63
N GLU A 102 2.43 -11.63 18.65
CA GLU A 102 3.35 -12.64 19.18
C GLU A 102 4.35 -13.15 18.14
N THR A 103 4.22 -12.69 16.89
CA THR A 103 5.10 -13.11 15.79
C THR A 103 6.37 -12.27 15.67
N GLU A 104 6.56 -11.22 16.51
CA GLU A 104 7.77 -10.40 16.48
C GLU A 104 9.05 -11.24 16.60
N GLY A 105 10.01 -11.00 15.73
CA GLY A 105 11.28 -11.73 15.65
C GLY A 105 11.21 -13.10 14.96
N MET A 106 10.02 -13.61 14.66
CA MET A 106 9.85 -14.88 13.96
C MET A 106 10.00 -14.74 12.45
N VAL A 107 10.10 -15.86 11.75
CA VAL A 107 10.20 -15.90 10.28
C VAL A 107 8.84 -16.20 9.69
N CYS A 108 8.38 -15.34 8.80
CA CYS A 108 7.08 -15.49 8.15
C CYS A 108 7.06 -16.64 7.15
N SER A 109 5.93 -17.33 7.03
CA SER A 109 5.73 -18.41 6.04
C SER A 109 4.71 -18.05 4.96
N GLU A 110 4.17 -16.85 4.97
CA GLU A 110 3.15 -16.40 4.01
C GLU A 110 3.41 -14.96 3.56
N PHE A 111 2.76 -14.55 2.48
CA PHE A 111 2.81 -13.16 2.03
C PHE A 111 1.83 -12.31 2.84
N VAL A 112 2.21 -11.08 3.14
CA VAL A 112 1.31 -10.02 3.61
C VAL A 112 1.43 -8.87 2.63
N MET A 113 0.36 -8.57 1.91
CA MET A 113 0.33 -7.55 0.87
C MET A 113 -0.77 -6.54 1.16
N CYS A 114 -0.48 -5.25 0.94
CA CYS A 114 -1.50 -4.21 0.94
C CYS A 114 -1.97 -3.98 -0.49
N TYR A 115 -3.27 -4.04 -0.72
CA TYR A 115 -3.83 -3.84 -2.04
C TYR A 115 -4.77 -2.63 -2.08
N PRO A 116 -4.71 -1.78 -3.11
CA PRO A 116 -3.69 -1.71 -4.15
C PRO A 116 -2.33 -1.18 -3.66
N PRO A 117 -1.20 -1.47 -4.33
CA PRO A 117 -1.06 -2.22 -5.57
C PRO A 117 -0.77 -3.72 -5.39
N GLY A 118 -0.69 -4.26 -4.19
CA GLY A 118 -0.36 -5.65 -3.95
C GLY A 118 1.14 -5.91 -3.79
N ILE A 119 1.89 -4.89 -3.37
CA ILE A 119 3.31 -5.05 -3.05
C ILE A 119 3.43 -5.74 -1.69
N PRO A 120 4.26 -6.78 -1.57
CA PRO A 120 4.48 -7.43 -0.29
C PRO A 120 5.09 -6.47 0.74
N ILE A 121 4.44 -6.40 1.90
CA ILE A 121 4.99 -5.77 3.12
C ILE A 121 5.91 -6.78 3.80
N LEU A 122 5.56 -8.05 3.67
CA LEU A 122 6.26 -9.18 4.26
C LEU A 122 6.14 -10.37 3.32
N ALA A 123 7.25 -11.04 3.05
CA ALA A 123 7.30 -12.23 2.22
C ALA A 123 7.72 -13.47 3.04
N PRO A 124 7.40 -14.68 2.56
CA PRO A 124 7.88 -15.91 3.18
C PRO A 124 9.40 -15.91 3.28
N GLY A 125 9.93 -16.29 4.45
CA GLY A 125 11.37 -16.31 4.71
C GLY A 125 11.92 -15.02 5.31
N GLU A 126 11.13 -13.98 5.40
CA GLU A 126 11.51 -12.72 6.05
C GLU A 126 11.20 -12.74 7.54
N ARG A 127 12.04 -12.07 8.30
CA ARG A 127 11.85 -11.89 9.74
C ARG A 127 10.86 -10.76 10.02
N ILE A 128 9.89 -11.04 10.83
CA ILE A 128 8.88 -10.07 11.26
C ILE A 128 9.50 -9.12 12.27
N THR A 129 9.66 -7.86 11.89
CA THR A 129 10.17 -6.82 12.78
C THR A 129 9.03 -6.04 13.41
N LYS A 130 9.34 -5.30 14.46
CA LYS A 130 8.37 -4.41 15.11
C LYS A 130 7.84 -3.34 14.16
N GLU A 131 8.70 -2.83 13.28
CA GLU A 131 8.36 -1.84 12.26
C GLU A 131 7.31 -2.40 11.28
N ILE A 132 7.51 -3.65 10.83
CA ILE A 132 6.56 -4.36 9.96
C ILE A 132 5.22 -4.54 10.65
N LEU A 133 5.21 -4.98 11.91
CA LEU A 133 3.96 -5.13 12.69
C LEU A 133 3.21 -3.80 12.82
N ASN A 134 3.90 -2.74 13.17
CA ASN A 134 3.32 -1.40 13.27
C ASN A 134 2.76 -0.93 11.92
N TYR A 135 3.45 -1.24 10.83
CA TYR A 135 2.98 -0.90 9.48
C TYR A 135 1.71 -1.68 9.09
N ILE A 136 1.67 -2.98 9.36
CA ILE A 136 0.47 -3.80 9.11
C ILE A 136 -0.73 -3.24 9.88
N GLU A 137 -0.56 -2.91 11.15
CA GLU A 137 -1.64 -2.35 11.97
C GLU A 137 -2.05 -0.95 11.49
N TYR A 138 -1.09 -0.13 11.10
CA TYR A 138 -1.38 1.18 10.52
C TYR A 138 -2.20 1.04 9.23
N ALA A 139 -1.79 0.15 8.30
CA ALA A 139 -2.50 -0.08 7.05
C ALA A 139 -3.93 -0.61 7.30
N LYS A 140 -4.10 -1.53 8.25
CA LYS A 140 -5.43 -2.01 8.69
C LYS A 140 -6.29 -0.88 9.25
N ALA A 141 -5.75 -0.06 10.15
CA ALA A 141 -6.46 1.07 10.72
C ALA A 141 -6.86 2.14 9.69
N LYS A 142 -6.15 2.18 8.57
CA LYS A 142 -6.44 3.02 7.41
C LYS A 142 -7.43 2.39 6.41
N GLY A 143 -7.95 1.20 6.68
CA GLY A 143 -8.91 0.53 5.82
C GLY A 143 -8.30 -0.09 4.55
N CYS A 144 -6.96 -0.25 4.49
CA CYS A 144 -6.34 -0.92 3.36
C CYS A 144 -6.78 -2.38 3.29
N SER A 145 -7.12 -2.82 2.09
CA SER A 145 -7.38 -4.24 1.85
C SER A 145 -6.06 -5.00 1.95
N MET A 146 -6.02 -5.95 2.88
CA MET A 146 -4.85 -6.79 3.09
C MET A 146 -5.11 -8.16 2.47
N THR A 147 -4.14 -8.67 1.73
CA THR A 147 -4.23 -9.96 1.03
C THR A 147 -2.99 -10.80 1.26
N GLY A 148 -3.12 -12.11 1.05
CA GLY A 148 -2.03 -13.06 1.14
C GLY A 148 -2.06 -13.97 2.36
N PRO A 149 -2.31 -13.47 3.60
CA PRO A 149 -2.41 -14.34 4.76
C PRO A 149 -3.59 -15.31 4.69
N GLU A 150 -3.44 -16.46 5.33
CA GLU A 150 -4.50 -17.44 5.49
C GLU A 150 -5.66 -16.88 6.35
N ASP A 151 -5.35 -16.06 7.35
CA ASP A 151 -6.34 -15.28 8.12
C ASP A 151 -6.59 -13.93 7.43
N PRO A 152 -7.76 -13.70 6.78
CA PRO A 152 -8.04 -12.45 6.06
C PRO A 152 -8.07 -11.22 6.97
N GLU A 153 -8.39 -11.42 8.26
CA GLU A 153 -8.42 -10.35 9.25
C GLU A 153 -7.04 -10.03 9.82
N ILE A 154 -6.05 -10.88 9.52
CA ILE A 154 -4.69 -10.78 10.04
C ILE A 154 -4.68 -10.56 11.56
N LEU A 155 -5.47 -11.35 12.26
CA LEU A 155 -5.39 -11.48 13.72
C LEU A 155 -4.28 -12.46 14.08
N HIS A 156 -4.04 -13.43 13.20
CA HIS A 156 -2.98 -14.43 13.29
C HIS A 156 -2.12 -14.40 12.03
N LEU A 157 -0.88 -14.81 12.17
CA LEU A 157 0.06 -14.96 11.07
C LEU A 157 0.76 -16.32 11.16
N ASN A 158 0.97 -16.96 10.02
CA ASN A 158 1.72 -18.19 9.93
C ASN A 158 3.22 -17.91 9.92
N VAL A 159 3.93 -18.50 10.86
CA VAL A 159 5.38 -18.43 11.01
C VAL A 159 6.01 -19.82 11.00
N LEU A 160 7.30 -19.90 10.74
CA LEU A 160 8.01 -21.18 10.83
C LEU A 160 7.92 -21.75 12.25
N ALA A 161 7.72 -23.08 12.34
CA ALA A 161 7.56 -23.79 13.60
C ALA A 161 8.85 -23.90 14.42
#